data_f340761ca4edf576aeccb033b6bdfa80
#
_entry.id   f340761ca4edf576aeccb033b6bdfa80
#
_cell.length_a   1.000
_cell.length_b   1.000
_cell.length_c   1.000
_cell.angle_alpha   90.00
_cell.angle_beta   90.00
_cell.angle_gamma   90.00
#
_symmetry.space_group_name_H-M   'P 1'
#
loop_
_entity.id
_entity.type
_entity.pdbx_description
1 polymer ?
#
loop_
_entity_poly.entity_id
_entity_poly.type
_entity_poly.pdbx_seq_one_letter_code
_entity_poly.pdbx_strand_id
1 'polypeptide(L)'
;MEARLDAYREITEFHLHGGTTTLTLTTLSASQADILKALDAIAPLRDQAIGGARIVGVQVEGPFISKEKVGAQNPEYVRNPTAKEWRPILKHGQLITQMTLAPELPRALDLIKALKKNGSIPSGGHTNADEKALAPALSAGLNQSTHTFNAMSSVFKRGAFRAAGMLEFALANDEIACELIADGEHVPPTCMRMLFNAKPRDKVILITDATKGAGLKPGTKFEIYGIKCKVTPVTGLVASGKGLAGSTLTMMRAVKTVVEKSGVALVDAVLAATLNPARQLRRDGEFGSLEKGKRADLVWFDNRFQVKAVWLDGELRFLA
;
A
#
# COMPACT_ATOMS: atom_id res chain seq x y z
N MET A 1 5.39 7.23 -12.80
CA MET A 1 4.21 8.12 -12.81
C MET A 1 4.04 8.72 -14.21
N GLU A 2 3.44 7.92 -15.12
CA GLU A 2 3.39 8.32 -16.54
C GLU A 2 2.22 9.28 -16.85
N ALA A 3 1.27 9.42 -15.93
CA ALA A 3 0.09 10.29 -16.04
C ALA A 3 -0.67 10.12 -17.38
N ARG A 4 -0.85 8.87 -17.83
CA ARG A 4 -1.51 8.51 -19.09
C ARG A 4 -2.71 7.59 -18.82
N LEU A 5 -3.82 7.85 -19.48
CA LEU A 5 -5.08 7.11 -19.28
C LEU A 5 -4.96 5.63 -19.67
N ASP A 6 -4.24 5.32 -20.75
CA ASP A 6 -3.99 3.95 -21.19
C ASP A 6 -3.20 3.14 -20.16
N ALA A 7 -2.16 3.73 -19.55
CA ALA A 7 -1.43 3.08 -18.46
C ALA A 7 -2.32 2.80 -17.24
N TYR A 8 -3.23 3.71 -16.89
CA TYR A 8 -4.20 3.47 -15.81
C TYR A 8 -5.20 2.37 -16.15
N ARG A 9 -5.62 2.25 -17.42
CA ARG A 9 -6.46 1.14 -17.87
C ARG A 9 -5.75 -0.21 -17.74
N GLU A 10 -4.53 -0.31 -18.23
CA GLU A 10 -3.70 -1.53 -18.12
C GLU A 10 -3.53 -1.95 -16.66
N ILE A 11 -3.23 -1.02 -15.75
CA ILE A 11 -3.11 -1.29 -14.31
C ILE A 11 -4.43 -1.83 -13.74
N THR A 12 -5.54 -1.15 -14.00
CA THR A 12 -6.83 -1.53 -13.43
C THR A 12 -7.34 -2.86 -13.99
N GLU A 13 -7.10 -3.15 -15.26
CA GLU A 13 -7.43 -4.41 -15.92
C GLU A 13 -6.59 -5.58 -15.36
N PHE A 14 -5.27 -5.40 -15.25
CA PHE A 14 -4.39 -6.41 -14.65
C PHE A 14 -4.85 -6.79 -13.23
N HIS A 15 -5.16 -5.80 -12.41
CA HIS A 15 -5.61 -6.03 -11.05
C HIS A 15 -7.01 -6.67 -10.98
N LEU A 16 -7.93 -6.31 -11.89
CA LEU A 16 -9.24 -6.94 -11.99
C LEU A 16 -9.12 -8.44 -12.25
N HIS A 17 -8.32 -8.83 -13.23
CA HIS A 17 -8.07 -10.25 -13.56
C HIS A 17 -7.41 -10.98 -12.38
N GLY A 18 -6.68 -10.27 -11.54
CA GLY A 18 -6.08 -10.78 -10.31
C GLY A 18 -7.00 -10.80 -9.08
N GLY A 19 -8.31 -10.52 -9.26
CA GLY A 19 -9.31 -10.54 -8.18
C GLY A 19 -9.42 -9.26 -7.36
N THR A 20 -8.99 -8.11 -7.91
CA THR A 20 -9.16 -6.80 -7.26
C THR A 20 -10.29 -6.03 -7.91
N THR A 21 -11.32 -5.67 -7.15
CA THR A 21 -12.45 -4.88 -7.64
C THR A 21 -12.26 -3.38 -7.43
N THR A 22 -11.48 -3.01 -6.42
CA THR A 22 -11.26 -1.62 -6.01
C THR A 22 -9.79 -1.44 -5.59
N LEU A 23 -9.16 -0.35 -6.03
CA LEU A 23 -7.77 -0.04 -5.72
C LEU A 23 -7.51 1.46 -5.53
N THR A 24 -6.41 1.78 -4.86
CA THR A 24 -5.78 3.09 -4.90
C THR A 24 -4.56 3.04 -5.83
N LEU A 25 -4.39 4.08 -6.64
CA LEU A 25 -3.14 4.27 -7.38
C LEU A 25 -2.08 4.87 -6.45
N THR A 26 -0.81 4.56 -6.68
CA THR A 26 0.28 5.04 -5.82
C THR A 26 1.24 5.94 -6.60
N THR A 27 1.60 7.10 -6.01
CA THR A 27 2.74 7.90 -6.48
C THR A 27 3.99 7.50 -5.71
N LEU A 28 5.16 7.87 -6.23
CA LEU A 28 6.47 7.65 -5.61
C LEU A 28 7.13 8.98 -5.27
N SER A 29 8.24 8.94 -4.52
CA SER A 29 9.09 10.12 -4.31
C SER A 29 9.53 10.70 -5.63
N ALA A 30 9.12 11.94 -5.89
CA ALA A 30 9.33 12.67 -7.13
C ALA A 30 9.37 14.18 -6.88
N SER A 31 9.59 14.97 -7.94
CA SER A 31 9.41 16.43 -7.85
C SER A 31 7.97 16.78 -7.46
N GLN A 32 7.76 17.90 -6.79
CA GLN A 32 6.39 18.35 -6.48
C GLN A 32 5.55 18.48 -7.74
N ALA A 33 6.13 18.99 -8.83
CA ALA A 33 5.43 19.15 -10.12
C ALA A 33 4.96 17.81 -10.70
N ASP A 34 5.78 16.75 -10.63
CA ASP A 34 5.41 15.42 -11.13
C ASP A 34 4.33 14.77 -10.28
N ILE A 35 4.41 14.96 -8.95
CA ILE A 35 3.35 14.47 -8.04
C ILE A 35 2.03 15.16 -8.37
N LEU A 36 2.01 16.49 -8.47
CA LEU A 36 0.79 17.25 -8.79
C LEU A 36 0.24 16.86 -10.18
N LYS A 37 1.10 16.74 -11.19
CA LYS A 37 0.71 16.27 -12.53
C LYS A 37 0.05 14.88 -12.48
N ALA A 38 0.57 13.97 -11.68
CA ALA A 38 -0.04 12.64 -11.52
C ALA A 38 -1.42 12.73 -10.84
N LEU A 39 -1.53 13.55 -9.79
CA LEU A 39 -2.79 13.78 -9.08
C LEU A 39 -3.85 14.42 -9.97
N ASP A 40 -3.49 15.44 -10.75
CA ASP A 40 -4.39 16.10 -11.72
C ASP A 40 -4.91 15.11 -12.77
N ALA A 41 -4.04 14.20 -13.26
CA ALA A 41 -4.42 13.19 -14.23
C ALA A 41 -5.34 12.10 -13.66
N ILE A 42 -5.21 11.79 -12.36
CA ILE A 42 -6.03 10.76 -11.69
C ILE A 42 -7.34 11.34 -11.16
N ALA A 43 -7.38 12.64 -10.83
CA ALA A 43 -8.56 13.27 -10.22
C ALA A 43 -9.88 13.00 -10.96
N PRO A 44 -9.98 13.11 -12.30
CA PRO A 44 -11.21 12.81 -13.03
C PRO A 44 -11.57 11.31 -13.05
N LEU A 45 -10.65 10.43 -12.67
CA LEU A 45 -10.83 8.97 -12.67
C LEU A 45 -11.29 8.45 -11.30
N ARG A 46 -11.38 9.30 -10.30
CA ARG A 46 -11.82 8.89 -8.96
C ARG A 46 -13.23 8.31 -9.02
N ASP A 47 -13.40 7.17 -8.35
CA ASP A 47 -14.63 6.37 -8.30
C ASP A 47 -15.08 5.80 -9.67
N GLN A 48 -14.19 5.82 -10.68
CA GLN A 48 -14.44 5.26 -12.01
C GLN A 48 -13.81 3.86 -12.17
N ALA A 49 -14.53 3.00 -12.90
CA ALA A 49 -14.00 1.73 -13.41
C ALA A 49 -13.71 1.92 -14.92
N ILE A 50 -12.46 2.25 -15.25
CA ILE A 50 -12.05 2.65 -16.61
C ILE A 50 -11.62 1.48 -17.51
N GLY A 51 -12.23 0.32 -17.35
CA GLY A 51 -11.91 -0.93 -18.06
C GLY A 51 -11.48 -2.06 -17.13
N GLY A 52 -11.21 -1.76 -15.87
CA GLY A 52 -10.77 -2.73 -14.86
C GLY A 52 -11.27 -2.38 -13.47
N ALA A 53 -10.48 -2.64 -12.45
CA ALA A 53 -10.79 -2.30 -11.05
C ALA A 53 -11.09 -0.80 -10.87
N ARG A 54 -11.98 -0.48 -9.95
CA ARG A 54 -12.38 0.89 -9.63
C ARG A 54 -11.26 1.64 -8.92
N ILE A 55 -10.94 2.85 -9.37
CA ILE A 55 -9.96 3.73 -8.74
C ILE A 55 -10.67 4.56 -7.66
N VAL A 56 -10.36 4.34 -6.36
CA VAL A 56 -11.02 5.10 -5.28
C VAL A 56 -10.19 6.26 -4.76
N GLY A 57 -8.96 6.40 -5.21
CA GLY A 57 -8.09 7.52 -4.87
C GLY A 57 -6.62 7.21 -5.05
N VAL A 58 -5.79 7.98 -4.37
CA VAL A 58 -4.33 7.91 -4.49
C VAL A 58 -3.69 7.76 -3.11
N GLN A 59 -2.76 6.82 -3.01
CA GLN A 59 -1.73 6.79 -1.98
C GLN A 59 -0.56 7.66 -2.45
N VAL A 60 -0.16 8.63 -1.67
CA VAL A 60 1.05 9.42 -1.91
C VAL A 60 2.18 8.80 -1.10
N GLU A 61 3.09 8.05 -1.75
CA GLU A 61 4.20 7.40 -1.09
C GLU A 61 5.47 8.24 -1.21
N GLY A 62 5.85 8.85 -0.10
CA GLY A 62 6.87 9.90 -0.12
C GLY A 62 6.34 11.23 -0.69
N PRO A 63 7.19 12.20 -0.93
CA PRO A 63 8.66 12.20 -0.82
C PRO A 63 9.18 12.46 0.61
N PHE A 64 8.32 12.49 1.59
CA PHE A 64 8.63 12.84 2.98
C PHE A 64 9.00 11.58 3.78
N ILE A 65 10.02 10.86 3.30
CA ILE A 65 10.50 9.58 3.84
C ILE A 65 11.95 9.68 4.28
N SER A 66 12.43 8.69 5.03
CA SER A 66 13.81 8.65 5.51
C SER A 66 14.78 8.27 4.39
N LYS A 67 15.87 9.02 4.25
CA LYS A 67 16.98 8.67 3.34
C LYS A 67 17.64 7.34 3.69
N GLU A 68 17.60 6.96 4.96
CA GLU A 68 18.19 5.68 5.43
C GLU A 68 17.29 4.47 5.07
N LYS A 69 16.01 4.71 4.80
CA LYS A 69 15.00 3.69 4.50
C LYS A 69 14.33 3.91 3.14
N VAL A 70 15.06 4.49 2.20
CA VAL A 70 14.56 4.87 0.87
C VAL A 70 14.04 3.69 0.04
N GLY A 71 14.52 2.46 0.28
CA GLY A 71 14.10 1.28 -0.49
C GLY A 71 14.42 1.41 -1.98
N ALA A 72 13.45 1.12 -2.83
CA ALA A 72 13.56 1.26 -4.29
C ALA A 72 13.10 2.62 -4.82
N GLN A 73 12.96 3.63 -3.96
CA GLN A 73 12.64 4.99 -4.39
C GLN A 73 13.93 5.79 -4.70
N ASN A 74 13.82 6.80 -5.56
CA ASN A 74 14.97 7.63 -5.93
C ASN A 74 15.32 8.61 -4.79
N PRO A 75 16.52 8.49 -4.16
CA PRO A 75 16.92 9.30 -3.01
C PRO A 75 17.06 10.80 -3.31
N GLU A 76 17.19 11.21 -4.57
CA GLU A 76 17.29 12.61 -4.99
C GLU A 76 16.02 13.40 -4.69
N TYR A 77 14.87 12.72 -4.67
CA TYR A 77 13.58 13.34 -4.42
C TYR A 77 13.14 13.30 -2.95
N VAL A 78 13.86 12.57 -2.10
CA VAL A 78 13.55 12.44 -0.67
C VAL A 78 13.90 13.73 0.07
N ARG A 79 12.92 14.27 0.82
CA ARG A 79 13.05 15.55 1.52
C ARG A 79 12.15 15.66 2.74
N ASN A 80 12.46 16.65 3.58
CA ASN A 80 11.63 16.93 4.76
C ASN A 80 10.28 17.56 4.37
N PRO A 81 9.20 17.24 5.09
CA PRO A 81 7.91 17.86 4.86
C PRO A 81 7.92 19.33 5.24
N THR A 82 7.54 20.21 4.31
CA THR A 82 7.26 21.61 4.57
C THR A 82 5.86 21.97 4.10
N ALA A 83 5.26 22.99 4.72
CA ALA A 83 3.91 23.42 4.33
C ALA A 83 3.82 23.85 2.86
N LYS A 84 4.91 24.40 2.29
CA LYS A 84 5.02 24.75 0.88
C LYS A 84 4.95 23.50 -0.01
N GLU A 85 5.50 22.37 0.44
CA GLU A 85 5.54 21.12 -0.31
C GLU A 85 4.22 20.33 -0.22
N TRP A 86 3.67 20.16 0.97
CA TRP A 86 2.52 19.25 1.13
C TRP A 86 1.15 19.94 0.97
N ARG A 87 1.02 21.26 1.19
CA ARG A 87 -0.27 21.96 1.00
C ARG A 87 -0.84 21.86 -0.41
N PRO A 88 -0.05 22.04 -1.50
CA PRO A 88 -0.56 21.83 -2.86
C PRO A 88 -1.08 20.40 -3.09
N ILE A 89 -0.40 19.38 -2.55
CA ILE A 89 -0.84 17.98 -2.63
C ILE A 89 -2.20 17.83 -1.95
N LEU A 90 -2.36 18.33 -0.71
CA LEU A 90 -3.61 18.19 0.05
C LEU A 90 -4.77 19.03 -0.51
N LYS A 91 -4.55 19.96 -1.44
CA LYS A 91 -5.63 20.65 -2.17
C LYS A 91 -6.47 19.69 -3.02
N HIS A 92 -5.96 18.52 -3.37
CA HIS A 92 -6.73 17.48 -4.06
C HIS A 92 -7.75 16.78 -3.14
N GLY A 93 -7.81 17.14 -1.87
CA GLY A 93 -8.86 16.74 -0.94
C GLY A 93 -8.98 15.23 -0.81
N GLN A 94 -10.18 14.73 -0.96
CA GLN A 94 -10.51 13.31 -0.81
C GLN A 94 -9.91 12.39 -1.90
N LEU A 95 -9.25 12.93 -2.94
CA LEU A 95 -8.47 12.11 -3.86
C LEU A 95 -7.31 11.43 -3.13
N ILE A 96 -6.71 12.14 -2.15
CA ILE A 96 -5.63 11.60 -1.34
C ILE A 96 -6.21 10.72 -0.24
N THR A 97 -6.22 9.41 -0.46
CA THR A 97 -6.72 8.43 0.53
C THR A 97 -5.74 8.26 1.68
N GLN A 98 -4.45 8.21 1.37
CA GLN A 98 -3.39 8.04 2.37
C GLN A 98 -2.08 8.66 1.91
N MET A 99 -1.20 8.94 2.86
CA MET A 99 0.16 9.39 2.59
C MET A 99 1.15 8.66 3.48
N THR A 100 2.15 8.05 2.86
CA THR A 100 3.29 7.44 3.55
C THR A 100 4.33 8.50 3.87
N LEU A 101 4.75 8.54 5.12
CA LEU A 101 5.76 9.46 5.61
C LEU A 101 6.61 8.85 6.74
N ALA A 102 7.80 9.42 6.95
CA ALA A 102 8.68 9.08 8.08
C ALA A 102 8.40 10.01 9.27
N PRO A 103 7.85 9.49 10.39
CA PRO A 103 7.43 10.30 11.53
C PRO A 103 8.55 11.05 12.25
N GLU A 104 9.78 10.58 12.14
CA GLU A 104 10.97 11.19 12.74
C GLU A 104 11.45 12.47 12.04
N LEU A 105 10.95 12.75 10.82
CA LEU A 105 11.39 13.91 10.07
C LEU A 105 10.90 15.22 10.71
N PRO A 106 11.70 16.28 10.60
CA PRO A 106 11.26 17.61 11.05
C PRO A 106 9.91 17.99 10.44
N ARG A 107 8.96 18.47 11.27
CA ARG A 107 7.60 18.86 10.88
C ARG A 107 6.68 17.73 10.41
N ALA A 108 7.07 16.46 10.56
CA ALA A 108 6.21 15.33 10.24
C ALA A 108 4.90 15.36 11.05
N LEU A 109 4.93 15.77 12.31
CA LEU A 109 3.72 15.90 13.16
C LEU A 109 2.73 16.94 12.59
N ASP A 110 3.22 18.05 12.01
CA ASP A 110 2.36 19.04 11.35
C ASP A 110 1.64 18.42 10.14
N LEU A 111 2.38 17.65 9.34
CA LEU A 111 1.82 16.93 8.19
C LEU A 111 0.80 15.87 8.61
N ILE A 112 1.10 15.07 9.64
CA ILE A 112 0.16 14.07 10.18
C ILE A 112 -1.17 14.71 10.59
N LYS A 113 -1.11 15.82 11.33
CA LYS A 113 -2.32 16.59 11.72
C LYS A 113 -3.07 17.13 10.50
N ALA A 114 -2.34 17.62 9.47
CA ALA A 114 -2.94 18.11 8.25
C ALA A 114 -3.63 17.01 7.44
N LEU A 115 -3.01 15.83 7.32
CA LEU A 115 -3.60 14.64 6.70
C LEU A 115 -4.89 14.21 7.40
N LYS A 116 -4.83 14.09 8.74
CA LYS A 116 -6.03 13.77 9.54
C LYS A 116 -7.16 14.76 9.30
N LYS A 117 -6.85 16.05 9.29
CA LYS A 117 -7.83 17.12 9.00
C LYS A 117 -8.40 17.03 7.58
N ASN A 118 -7.59 16.61 6.61
CA ASN A 118 -8.00 16.40 5.21
C ASN A 118 -8.87 15.16 5.03
N GLY A 119 -8.98 14.28 6.03
CA GLY A 119 -9.63 12.98 5.94
C GLY A 119 -8.76 11.87 5.36
N SER A 120 -7.50 12.16 5.07
CA SER A 120 -6.50 11.21 4.57
C SER A 120 -5.87 10.41 5.71
N ILE A 121 -5.40 9.20 5.43
CA ILE A 121 -4.74 8.30 6.39
C ILE A 121 -3.25 8.64 6.45
N PRO A 122 -2.73 9.12 7.61
CA PRO A 122 -1.29 9.20 7.80
C PRO A 122 -0.71 7.80 8.05
N SER A 123 0.18 7.34 7.18
CA SER A 123 0.79 6.02 7.24
C SER A 123 2.30 6.12 7.48
N GLY A 124 2.81 5.43 8.51
CA GLY A 124 4.23 5.36 8.81
C GLY A 124 4.92 4.31 7.92
N GLY A 125 5.89 4.73 7.14
CA GLY A 125 6.67 3.85 6.28
C GLY A 125 7.92 4.54 5.75
N HIS A 126 8.84 3.76 5.19
CA HIS A 126 10.15 4.28 4.78
C HIS A 126 10.77 5.14 5.88
N THR A 127 10.81 4.59 7.09
CA THR A 127 11.08 5.33 8.32
C THR A 127 12.16 4.66 9.17
N ASN A 128 13.00 5.46 9.80
CA ASN A 128 13.94 5.03 10.81
C ASN A 128 13.51 5.47 12.23
N ALA A 129 12.22 5.79 12.38
CA ALA A 129 11.63 6.25 13.63
C ALA A 129 11.81 5.23 14.77
N ASP A 130 11.99 5.74 15.96
CA ASP A 130 11.92 5.01 17.19
C ASP A 130 10.65 5.42 17.97
N GLU A 131 10.42 4.76 19.10
CA GLU A 131 9.26 5.00 19.96
C GLU A 131 9.11 6.47 20.38
N LYS A 132 10.23 7.23 20.52
CA LYS A 132 10.19 8.65 20.86
C LYS A 132 9.55 9.52 19.79
N ALA A 133 9.75 9.15 18.52
CA ALA A 133 9.10 9.82 17.38
C ALA A 133 7.70 9.26 17.12
N LEU A 134 7.48 7.97 17.37
CA LEU A 134 6.24 7.27 17.06
C LEU A 134 5.09 7.57 18.02
N ALA A 135 5.36 7.69 19.32
CA ALA A 135 4.31 7.97 20.30
C ALA A 135 3.63 9.35 20.06
N PRO A 136 4.37 10.46 19.82
CA PRO A 136 3.75 11.71 19.41
C PRO A 136 3.03 11.63 18.07
N ALA A 137 3.55 10.83 17.11
CA ALA A 137 2.92 10.64 15.80
C ALA A 137 1.58 9.92 15.90
N LEU A 138 1.48 8.87 16.72
CA LEU A 138 0.22 8.18 17.03
C LEU A 138 -0.79 9.16 17.64
N SER A 139 -0.39 9.94 18.65
CA SER A 139 -1.24 10.96 19.27
C SER A 139 -1.68 12.04 18.28
N ALA A 140 -0.85 12.37 17.28
CA ALA A 140 -1.20 13.30 16.20
C ALA A 140 -2.17 12.71 15.17
N GLY A 141 -2.30 11.37 15.11
CA GLY A 141 -3.24 10.67 14.24
C GLY A 141 -2.64 9.67 13.26
N LEU A 142 -1.34 9.33 13.38
CA LEU A 142 -0.76 8.20 12.65
C LEU A 142 -1.51 6.92 13.03
N ASN A 143 -2.08 6.23 12.06
CA ASN A 143 -2.92 5.06 12.33
C ASN A 143 -2.74 3.91 11.33
N GLN A 144 -1.66 3.95 10.54
CA GLN A 144 -1.33 2.90 9.58
C GLN A 144 0.18 2.72 9.47
N SER A 145 0.61 1.50 9.16
CA SER A 145 1.98 1.12 8.81
C SER A 145 2.00 0.66 7.35
N THR A 146 2.73 1.39 6.51
CA THR A 146 2.89 1.07 5.08
C THR A 146 3.77 -0.17 4.93
N HIS A 147 3.33 -1.14 4.09
CA HIS A 147 4.04 -2.39 3.78
C HIS A 147 4.90 -2.90 4.95
N THR A 148 4.24 -3.15 6.08
CA THR A 148 4.85 -3.55 7.36
C THR A 148 5.92 -4.62 7.17
N PHE A 149 7.05 -4.53 7.87
CA PHE A 149 8.33 -5.22 7.76
C PHE A 149 9.31 -4.61 6.74
N ASN A 150 8.84 -3.87 5.74
CA ASN A 150 9.67 -3.37 4.65
C ASN A 150 10.05 -1.90 4.84
N ALA A 151 11.30 -1.55 4.54
CA ALA A 151 11.81 -0.18 4.59
C ALA A 151 11.46 0.57 5.90
N MET A 152 11.55 -0.09 7.06
CA MET A 152 11.28 0.50 8.37
C MET A 152 12.30 0.08 9.42
N SER A 153 12.32 0.79 10.55
CA SER A 153 13.10 0.41 11.72
C SER A 153 12.48 -0.79 12.43
N SER A 154 13.34 -1.62 13.03
CA SER A 154 12.99 -2.71 13.94
C SER A 154 13.83 -2.55 15.18
N VAL A 155 13.77 -3.49 16.15
CA VAL A 155 14.56 -3.45 17.39
C VAL A 155 16.03 -3.19 17.10
N PHE A 156 16.57 -2.16 17.71
CA PHE A 156 17.98 -1.77 17.57
C PHE A 156 18.62 -1.43 18.91
N LYS A 157 19.95 -1.27 18.90
CA LYS A 157 20.71 -0.82 20.06
C LYS A 157 20.83 0.70 20.07
N ARG A 158 20.54 1.32 21.22
CA ARG A 158 20.90 2.71 21.51
C ARG A 158 21.88 2.71 22.69
N GLY A 159 23.16 2.70 22.40
CA GLY A 159 24.21 2.41 23.38
C GLY A 159 24.05 0.98 23.91
N ALA A 160 23.95 0.81 25.22
CA ALA A 160 23.73 -0.48 25.86
C ALA A 160 22.26 -0.97 25.84
N PHE A 161 21.32 -0.08 25.58
CA PHE A 161 19.89 -0.35 25.71
C PHE A 161 19.25 -0.79 24.37
N ARG A 162 18.12 -1.51 24.47
CA ARG A 162 17.27 -1.81 23.32
C ARG A 162 16.25 -0.69 23.12
N ALA A 163 15.94 -0.41 21.86
CA ALA A 163 14.87 0.50 21.47
C ALA A 163 13.98 -0.20 20.44
N ALA A 164 12.68 0.03 20.52
CA ALA A 164 11.71 -0.43 19.53
C ALA A 164 11.73 0.50 18.33
N GLY A 165 11.60 -0.09 17.15
CA GLY A 165 11.37 0.63 15.90
C GLY A 165 9.91 0.67 15.49
N MET A 166 9.66 1.12 14.26
CA MET A 166 8.32 1.20 13.68
C MET A 166 7.62 -0.16 13.64
N LEU A 167 8.35 -1.24 13.37
CA LEU A 167 7.79 -2.58 13.29
C LEU A 167 7.14 -2.99 14.62
N GLU A 168 7.92 -2.98 15.69
CA GLU A 168 7.44 -3.39 17.02
C GLU A 168 6.35 -2.45 17.52
N PHE A 169 6.50 -1.16 17.27
CA PHE A 169 5.51 -0.16 17.64
C PHE A 169 4.18 -0.41 16.93
N ALA A 170 4.19 -0.70 15.63
CA ALA A 170 2.97 -1.02 14.87
C ALA A 170 2.32 -2.32 15.36
N LEU A 171 3.11 -3.36 15.65
CA LEU A 171 2.60 -4.64 16.14
C LEU A 171 1.97 -4.53 17.54
N ALA A 172 2.52 -3.66 18.39
CA ALA A 172 2.09 -3.50 19.79
C ALA A 172 0.89 -2.54 19.97
N ASN A 173 0.57 -1.70 18.96
CA ASN A 173 -0.51 -0.72 19.07
C ASN A 173 -1.71 -1.10 18.20
N ASP A 174 -2.82 -1.48 18.81
CA ASP A 174 -4.05 -1.93 18.15
C ASP A 174 -4.70 -0.84 17.27
N GLU A 175 -4.41 0.43 17.48
CA GLU A 175 -4.91 1.54 16.67
C GLU A 175 -4.27 1.60 15.29
N ILE A 176 -3.07 1.01 15.12
CA ILE A 176 -2.33 1.03 13.85
C ILE A 176 -2.76 -0.15 12.98
N ALA A 177 -3.34 0.11 11.82
CA ALA A 177 -3.54 -0.89 10.78
C ALA A 177 -2.20 -1.21 10.09
N CYS A 178 -1.96 -2.48 9.79
CA CYS A 178 -0.71 -2.95 9.21
C CYS A 178 -0.93 -3.46 7.78
N GLU A 179 -0.36 -2.79 6.79
CA GLU A 179 -0.33 -3.29 5.41
C GLU A 179 0.69 -4.42 5.26
N LEU A 180 0.36 -5.44 4.49
CA LEU A 180 1.18 -6.63 4.28
C LEU A 180 1.30 -6.97 2.79
N ILE A 181 2.53 -7.01 2.26
CA ILE A 181 2.86 -7.59 0.96
C ILE A 181 3.05 -9.10 1.14
N ALA A 182 2.08 -9.89 0.73
CA ALA A 182 2.07 -11.33 0.97
C ALA A 182 2.51 -12.13 -0.26
N ASP A 183 3.65 -11.77 -0.87
CA ASP A 183 4.23 -12.52 -2.00
C ASP A 183 5.16 -13.67 -1.55
N GLY A 184 5.57 -13.69 -0.28
CA GLY A 184 6.49 -14.67 0.30
C GLY A 184 7.96 -14.30 0.21
N GLU A 185 8.29 -13.17 -0.47
CA GLU A 185 9.64 -12.64 -0.64
C GLU A 185 9.86 -11.37 0.19
N HIS A 186 8.90 -10.43 0.15
CA HIS A 186 8.92 -9.22 1.00
C HIS A 186 8.77 -9.57 2.48
N VAL A 187 7.91 -10.54 2.77
CA VAL A 187 7.66 -11.00 4.14
C VAL A 187 7.61 -12.53 4.16
N PRO A 188 8.48 -13.20 4.95
CA PRO A 188 8.44 -14.65 5.07
C PRO A 188 7.16 -15.13 5.76
N PRO A 189 6.69 -16.35 5.47
CA PRO A 189 5.44 -16.89 6.03
C PRO A 189 5.34 -16.84 7.56
N THR A 190 6.46 -17.05 8.26
CA THR A 190 6.53 -16.93 9.73
C THR A 190 6.18 -15.53 10.21
N CYS A 191 6.70 -14.48 9.54
CA CYS A 191 6.41 -13.09 9.88
C CYS A 191 4.96 -12.70 9.52
N MET A 192 4.43 -13.23 8.41
CA MET A 192 3.00 -13.05 8.09
C MET A 192 2.12 -13.63 9.20
N ARG A 193 2.39 -14.88 9.65
CA ARG A 193 1.67 -15.49 10.78
C ARG A 193 1.81 -14.66 12.05
N MET A 194 3.01 -14.18 12.35
CA MET A 194 3.25 -13.32 13.51
C MET A 194 2.39 -12.06 13.46
N LEU A 195 2.28 -11.42 12.30
CA LEU A 195 1.44 -10.23 12.13
C LEU A 195 -0.04 -10.54 12.41
N PHE A 196 -0.59 -11.61 11.81
CA PHE A 196 -1.99 -12.00 12.03
C PHE A 196 -2.29 -12.40 13.48
N ASN A 197 -1.30 -12.95 14.20
CA ASN A 197 -1.45 -13.29 15.62
C ASN A 197 -1.32 -12.08 16.55
N ALA A 198 -0.51 -11.09 16.18
CA ALA A 198 -0.24 -9.91 17.00
C ALA A 198 -1.32 -8.82 16.86
N LYS A 199 -1.99 -8.76 15.70
CA LYS A 199 -2.94 -7.68 15.41
C LYS A 199 -4.40 -8.09 15.60
N PRO A 200 -5.27 -7.16 16.03
CA PRO A 200 -6.70 -7.35 15.91
C PRO A 200 -7.08 -7.72 14.48
N ARG A 201 -8.10 -8.58 14.35
CA ARG A 201 -8.52 -9.16 13.08
C ARG A 201 -8.84 -8.13 11.98
N ASP A 202 -9.30 -6.95 12.35
CA ASP A 202 -9.67 -5.84 11.47
C ASP A 202 -8.50 -4.89 11.15
N LYS A 203 -7.29 -5.17 11.66
CA LYS A 203 -6.11 -4.30 11.54
C LYS A 203 -5.01 -4.82 10.61
N VAL A 204 -5.22 -5.97 9.98
CA VAL A 204 -4.33 -6.45 8.92
C VAL A 204 -4.96 -6.15 7.56
N ILE A 205 -4.17 -5.56 6.65
CA ILE A 205 -4.60 -5.18 5.31
C ILE A 205 -3.64 -5.81 4.30
N LEU A 206 -4.14 -6.67 3.42
CA LEU A 206 -3.34 -7.18 2.31
C LEU A 206 -3.23 -6.11 1.22
N ILE A 207 -2.01 -5.89 0.76
CA ILE A 207 -1.70 -5.01 -0.37
C ILE A 207 -0.86 -5.76 -1.40
N THR A 208 -0.88 -5.29 -2.62
CA THR A 208 0.00 -5.84 -3.67
C THR A 208 1.34 -5.13 -3.74
N ASP A 209 1.36 -3.83 -3.54
CA ASP A 209 2.53 -2.99 -3.83
C ASP A 209 3.10 -3.29 -5.23
N ALA A 210 2.19 -3.56 -6.18
CA ALA A 210 2.56 -3.95 -7.53
C ALA A 210 3.10 -2.75 -8.32
N THR A 211 4.18 -2.99 -9.04
CA THR A 211 4.87 -1.97 -9.85
C THR A 211 4.81 -2.32 -11.34
N LYS A 212 5.50 -1.54 -12.18
CA LYS A 212 5.62 -1.77 -13.63
C LYS A 212 6.08 -3.18 -14.02
N GLY A 213 6.68 -3.92 -13.09
CA GLY A 213 7.05 -5.31 -13.29
C GLY A 213 5.87 -6.29 -13.30
N ALA A 214 4.72 -5.88 -12.76
CA ALA A 214 3.54 -6.74 -12.70
C ALA A 214 3.01 -7.04 -14.12
N GLY A 215 2.69 -8.32 -14.36
CA GLY A 215 2.27 -8.79 -15.70
C GLY A 215 3.41 -9.05 -16.69
N LEU A 216 4.64 -8.61 -16.42
CA LEU A 216 5.79 -8.85 -17.28
C LEU A 216 6.42 -10.23 -17.00
N LYS A 217 7.05 -10.81 -18.04
CA LYS A 217 7.75 -12.11 -17.90
C LYS A 217 8.97 -12.00 -16.99
N PRO A 218 9.28 -13.02 -16.18
CA PRO A 218 10.53 -13.08 -15.42
C PRO A 218 11.74 -12.82 -16.30
N GLY A 219 12.69 -12.04 -15.80
CA GLY A 219 13.87 -11.62 -16.55
C GLY A 219 13.71 -10.27 -17.26
N THR A 220 12.48 -9.78 -17.47
CA THR A 220 12.23 -8.48 -18.11
C THR A 220 12.83 -7.35 -17.25
N LYS A 221 13.54 -6.44 -17.90
CA LYS A 221 14.10 -5.23 -17.26
C LYS A 221 13.05 -4.12 -17.35
N PHE A 222 12.93 -3.34 -16.29
CA PHE A 222 12.07 -2.16 -16.22
C PHE A 222 12.71 -1.08 -15.36
N GLU A 223 12.09 0.10 -15.32
CA GLU A 223 12.60 1.23 -14.54
C GLU A 223 11.47 1.83 -13.69
N ILE A 224 11.80 2.14 -12.45
CA ILE A 224 10.93 2.88 -11.52
C ILE A 224 11.62 4.22 -11.24
N TYR A 225 11.18 5.28 -11.89
CA TYR A 225 11.61 6.67 -11.71
C TYR A 225 13.14 6.84 -11.56
N GLY A 226 13.89 6.31 -12.53
CA GLY A 226 15.36 6.32 -12.58
C GLY A 226 16.05 5.10 -11.95
N ILE A 227 15.33 4.25 -11.23
CA ILE A 227 15.86 3.04 -10.63
C ILE A 227 15.67 1.84 -11.57
N LYS A 228 16.77 1.26 -12.03
CA LYS A 228 16.75 0.07 -12.90
C LYS A 228 16.37 -1.18 -12.10
N CYS A 229 15.42 -1.94 -12.61
CA CYS A 229 14.84 -3.11 -11.97
C CYS A 229 14.77 -4.30 -12.95
N LYS A 230 14.52 -5.49 -12.40
CA LYS A 230 14.30 -6.73 -13.13
C LYS A 230 13.16 -7.52 -12.49
N VAL A 231 12.30 -8.11 -13.31
CA VAL A 231 11.24 -9.02 -12.84
C VAL A 231 11.83 -10.36 -12.43
N THR A 232 11.48 -10.87 -11.26
CA THR A 232 11.70 -12.25 -10.82
C THR A 232 10.42 -13.06 -11.01
N PRO A 233 10.39 -14.39 -10.76
CA PRO A 233 9.15 -15.17 -10.83
C PRO A 233 8.03 -14.69 -9.89
N VAL A 234 8.36 -13.98 -8.81
CA VAL A 234 7.38 -13.62 -7.75
C VAL A 234 7.36 -12.14 -7.38
N THR A 235 8.41 -11.37 -7.70
CA THR A 235 8.53 -9.96 -7.28
C THR A 235 9.36 -9.11 -8.25
N GLY A 236 9.54 -7.84 -7.97
CA GLY A 236 10.51 -6.95 -8.60
C GLY A 236 11.82 -6.90 -7.80
N LEU A 237 12.95 -6.81 -8.47
CA LEU A 237 14.26 -6.69 -7.85
C LEU A 237 14.99 -5.49 -8.43
N VAL A 238 15.61 -4.65 -7.59
CA VAL A 238 16.53 -3.60 -8.04
C VAL A 238 17.69 -4.25 -8.75
N ALA A 239 18.13 -3.69 -9.89
CA ALA A 239 19.16 -4.30 -10.75
C ALA A 239 20.51 -4.52 -10.04
N SER A 240 20.80 -3.75 -8.97
CA SER A 240 21.96 -3.96 -8.10
C SER A 240 21.88 -5.24 -7.24
N GLY A 241 20.72 -5.91 -7.18
CA GLY A 241 20.46 -7.05 -6.30
C GLY A 241 20.32 -6.72 -4.81
N LYS A 242 20.36 -5.44 -4.44
CA LYS A 242 20.39 -5.00 -3.03
C LYS A 242 19.02 -4.63 -2.43
N GLY A 243 17.93 -4.87 -3.14
CA GLY A 243 16.59 -4.54 -2.64
C GLY A 243 15.48 -5.01 -3.56
N LEU A 244 14.31 -5.21 -2.99
CA LEU A 244 13.09 -5.48 -3.74
C LEU A 244 12.54 -4.17 -4.32
N ALA A 245 11.86 -4.24 -5.45
CA ALA A 245 11.36 -3.10 -6.20
C ALA A 245 9.84 -3.23 -6.39
N GLY A 246 9.12 -3.23 -5.28
CA GLY A 246 7.71 -3.57 -5.22
C GLY A 246 7.46 -5.01 -5.69
N SER A 247 6.22 -5.36 -5.95
CA SER A 247 5.85 -6.72 -6.28
C SER A 247 5.31 -6.90 -7.71
N THR A 248 5.09 -8.16 -8.10
CA THR A 248 4.27 -8.58 -9.24
C THR A 248 2.98 -9.27 -8.76
N LEU A 249 2.59 -9.00 -7.52
CA LEU A 249 1.54 -9.70 -6.80
C LEU A 249 0.16 -9.31 -7.34
N THR A 250 -0.74 -10.30 -7.43
CA THR A 250 -2.18 -10.06 -7.52
C THR A 250 -2.82 -10.32 -6.16
N MET A 251 -3.99 -9.74 -5.90
CA MET A 251 -4.65 -9.90 -4.61
C MET A 251 -5.00 -11.38 -4.32
N MET A 252 -5.44 -12.13 -5.33
CA MET A 252 -5.72 -13.56 -5.14
C MET A 252 -4.47 -14.37 -4.79
N ARG A 253 -3.30 -14.02 -5.37
CA ARG A 253 -2.02 -14.64 -4.96
C ARG A 253 -1.65 -14.28 -3.51
N ALA A 254 -1.92 -13.05 -3.07
CA ALA A 254 -1.70 -12.64 -1.68
C ALA A 254 -2.55 -13.50 -0.72
N VAL A 255 -3.86 -13.61 -0.97
CA VAL A 255 -4.77 -14.45 -0.19
C VAL A 255 -4.29 -15.90 -0.16
N LYS A 256 -3.97 -16.48 -1.34
CA LYS A 256 -3.42 -17.84 -1.44
C LYS A 256 -2.17 -18.03 -0.58
N THR A 257 -1.21 -17.14 -0.69
CA THR A 257 0.07 -17.25 0.03
C THR A 257 -0.14 -17.22 1.54
N VAL A 258 -0.99 -16.31 2.03
CA VAL A 258 -1.31 -16.20 3.47
C VAL A 258 -1.98 -17.48 3.98
N VAL A 259 -2.92 -18.03 3.24
CA VAL A 259 -3.63 -19.27 3.64
C VAL A 259 -2.70 -20.48 3.58
N GLU A 260 -2.08 -20.73 2.41
CA GLU A 260 -1.33 -21.97 2.17
C GLU A 260 0.03 -21.98 2.88
N LYS A 261 0.74 -20.86 2.92
CA LYS A 261 2.10 -20.81 3.47
C LYS A 261 2.16 -20.36 4.92
N SER A 262 1.23 -19.51 5.37
CA SER A 262 1.24 -18.99 6.74
C SER A 262 0.22 -19.64 7.65
N GLY A 263 -0.71 -20.46 7.10
CA GLY A 263 -1.73 -21.18 7.84
C GLY A 263 -2.78 -20.25 8.49
N VAL A 264 -2.99 -19.07 7.93
CA VAL A 264 -4.05 -18.14 8.33
C VAL A 264 -5.38 -18.68 7.78
N ALA A 265 -6.46 -18.56 8.55
CA ALA A 265 -7.77 -18.98 8.09
C ALA A 265 -8.22 -18.18 6.85
N LEU A 266 -8.86 -18.86 5.87
CA LEU A 266 -9.31 -18.21 4.64
C LEU A 266 -10.16 -16.97 4.90
N VAL A 267 -11.05 -17.05 5.88
CA VAL A 267 -11.93 -15.92 6.22
C VAL A 267 -11.13 -14.69 6.71
N ASP A 268 -10.04 -14.87 7.43
CA ASP A 268 -9.19 -13.78 7.90
C ASP A 268 -8.38 -13.18 6.76
N ALA A 269 -7.86 -14.00 5.86
CA ALA A 269 -7.17 -13.55 4.66
C ALA A 269 -8.12 -12.78 3.72
N VAL A 270 -9.36 -13.21 3.57
CA VAL A 270 -10.39 -12.51 2.77
C VAL A 270 -10.76 -11.18 3.44
N LEU A 271 -10.98 -11.15 4.76
CA LEU A 271 -11.23 -9.89 5.48
C LEU A 271 -10.10 -8.88 5.29
N ALA A 272 -8.84 -9.35 5.38
CA ALA A 272 -7.66 -8.50 5.19
C ALA A 272 -7.55 -7.96 3.75
N ALA A 273 -8.14 -8.63 2.76
CA ALA A 273 -8.17 -8.19 1.35
C ALA A 273 -9.41 -7.36 0.98
N THR A 274 -10.44 -7.29 1.83
CA THR A 274 -11.76 -6.74 1.47
C THR A 274 -12.27 -5.73 2.50
N LEU A 275 -12.88 -6.20 3.59
CA LEU A 275 -13.55 -5.35 4.58
C LEU A 275 -12.58 -4.48 5.37
N ASN A 276 -11.39 -4.99 5.71
CA ASN A 276 -10.41 -4.23 6.48
C ASN A 276 -9.88 -3.00 5.72
N PRO A 277 -9.42 -3.11 4.44
CA PRO A 277 -9.06 -1.92 3.68
C PRO A 277 -10.26 -0.98 3.45
N ALA A 278 -11.48 -1.49 3.26
CA ALA A 278 -12.67 -0.65 3.13
C ALA A 278 -12.95 0.16 4.41
N ARG A 279 -12.83 -0.47 5.59
CA ARG A 279 -12.95 0.21 6.90
C ARG A 279 -11.86 1.26 7.10
N GLN A 280 -10.63 0.93 6.76
CA GLN A 280 -9.52 1.88 6.89
C GLN A 280 -9.74 3.11 6.01
N LEU A 281 -10.29 2.93 4.81
CA LEU A 281 -10.72 4.01 3.92
C LEU A 281 -12.04 4.69 4.35
N ARG A 282 -12.73 4.19 5.39
CA ARG A 282 -14.07 4.64 5.84
C ARG A 282 -15.13 4.53 4.75
N ARG A 283 -15.04 3.50 3.93
CA ARG A 283 -15.96 3.20 2.82
C ARG A 283 -16.58 1.80 2.92
N ASP A 284 -16.53 1.20 4.09
CA ASP A 284 -17.13 -0.11 4.38
C ASP A 284 -18.67 -0.11 4.31
N GLY A 285 -19.31 1.04 4.30
CA GLY A 285 -20.72 1.18 3.93
C GLY A 285 -21.00 1.02 2.43
N GLU A 286 -19.99 1.09 1.56
CA GLU A 286 -20.15 1.03 0.11
C GLU A 286 -19.70 -0.31 -0.50
N PHE A 287 -18.60 -0.89 0.01
CA PHE A 287 -17.99 -2.14 -0.49
C PHE A 287 -17.23 -2.89 0.61
N GLY A 288 -16.65 -4.05 0.28
CA GLY A 288 -15.78 -4.85 1.16
C GLY A 288 -16.51 -6.01 1.85
N SER A 289 -17.83 -6.13 1.75
CA SER A 289 -18.62 -7.26 2.26
C SER A 289 -19.87 -7.48 1.44
N LEU A 290 -20.43 -8.70 1.52
CA LEU A 290 -21.68 -9.10 0.85
C LEU A 290 -22.87 -8.73 1.74
N GLU A 291 -23.30 -7.47 1.69
CA GLU A 291 -24.40 -6.93 2.47
C GLU A 291 -25.35 -6.14 1.59
N LYS A 292 -26.66 -6.16 1.93
CA LYS A 292 -27.70 -5.41 1.21
C LYS A 292 -27.38 -3.90 1.25
N GLY A 293 -27.43 -3.27 0.09
CA GLY A 293 -27.17 -1.82 -0.08
C GLY A 293 -25.75 -1.47 -0.43
N LYS A 294 -24.82 -2.41 -0.36
CA LYS A 294 -23.45 -2.24 -0.86
C LYS A 294 -23.35 -2.56 -2.35
N ARG A 295 -22.26 -2.12 -2.98
CA ARG A 295 -21.97 -2.43 -4.38
C ARG A 295 -21.86 -3.94 -4.58
N ALA A 296 -22.41 -4.44 -5.66
CA ALA A 296 -22.26 -5.83 -6.06
C ALA A 296 -20.93 -6.06 -6.78
N ASP A 297 -19.82 -5.75 -6.08
CA ASP A 297 -18.46 -6.01 -6.51
C ASP A 297 -18.06 -7.39 -5.98
N LEU A 298 -18.02 -8.40 -6.85
CA LEU A 298 -17.88 -9.80 -6.47
C LEU A 298 -16.70 -10.45 -7.18
N VAL A 299 -16.02 -11.34 -6.48
CA VAL A 299 -14.96 -12.20 -7.05
C VAL A 299 -15.30 -13.66 -6.77
N TRP A 300 -15.47 -14.43 -7.83
CA TRP A 300 -15.59 -15.89 -7.74
C TRP A 300 -14.25 -16.54 -8.04
N PHE A 301 -13.78 -17.39 -7.15
CA PHE A 301 -12.56 -18.16 -7.30
C PHE A 301 -12.76 -19.62 -6.85
N ASP A 302 -11.95 -20.52 -7.37
CA ASP A 302 -12.00 -21.93 -7.03
C ASP A 302 -11.11 -22.29 -5.81
N ASN A 303 -11.13 -23.56 -5.42
CA ASN A 303 -10.32 -24.10 -4.32
C ASN A 303 -8.80 -24.11 -4.59
N ARG A 304 -8.37 -23.76 -5.81
CA ARG A 304 -6.96 -23.55 -6.19
C ARG A 304 -6.59 -22.06 -6.20
N PHE A 305 -7.49 -21.19 -5.72
CA PHE A 305 -7.35 -19.74 -5.74
C PHE A 305 -7.21 -19.17 -7.16
N GLN A 306 -7.87 -19.80 -8.16
CA GLN A 306 -7.97 -19.24 -9.51
C GLN A 306 -9.23 -18.40 -9.61
N VAL A 307 -9.07 -17.14 -10.01
CA VAL A 307 -10.20 -16.24 -10.28
C VAL A 307 -10.98 -16.80 -11.48
N LYS A 308 -12.28 -17.02 -11.32
CA LYS A 308 -13.18 -17.53 -12.36
C LYS A 308 -14.03 -16.44 -12.97
N ALA A 309 -14.51 -15.52 -12.15
CA ALA A 309 -15.26 -14.38 -12.62
C ALA A 309 -15.14 -13.19 -11.68
N VAL A 310 -15.28 -11.99 -12.21
CA VAL A 310 -15.32 -10.73 -11.45
C VAL A 310 -16.49 -9.90 -11.95
N TRP A 311 -17.30 -9.40 -11.00
CA TRP A 311 -18.37 -8.43 -11.24
C TRP A 311 -18.04 -7.10 -10.57
N LEU A 312 -18.38 -6.01 -11.24
CA LEU A 312 -18.39 -4.66 -10.67
C LEU A 312 -19.80 -4.08 -10.82
N ASP A 313 -20.37 -3.59 -9.74
CA ASP A 313 -21.75 -3.07 -9.69
C ASP A 313 -22.79 -4.09 -10.23
N GLY A 314 -22.53 -5.39 -10.10
CA GLY A 314 -23.38 -6.46 -10.62
C GLY A 314 -23.16 -6.81 -12.09
N GLU A 315 -22.32 -6.09 -12.82
CA GLU A 315 -21.97 -6.38 -14.21
C GLU A 315 -20.74 -7.27 -14.30
N LEU A 316 -20.85 -8.36 -15.09
CA LEU A 316 -19.71 -9.24 -15.36
C LEU A 316 -18.64 -8.50 -16.13
N ARG A 317 -17.43 -8.44 -15.57
CA ARG A 317 -16.26 -7.75 -16.17
C ARG A 317 -15.16 -8.71 -16.60
N PHE A 318 -15.08 -9.87 -15.97
CA PHE A 318 -14.11 -10.90 -16.31
C PHE A 318 -14.72 -12.29 -16.12
N LEU A 319 -14.47 -13.19 -17.08
CA LEU A 319 -14.76 -14.60 -17.04
C LEU A 319 -13.54 -15.35 -17.57
N ALA A 320 -12.98 -16.30 -16.74
CA ALA A 320 -11.78 -17.09 -17.06
C ALA A 320 -12.03 -18.21 -18.06
#